data_ba66d7da6f4c2f80c9b11eaaea3f5a43
#
_entry.id   ba66d7da6f4c2f80c9b11eaaea3f5a43
#
_cell.length_a   1.000
_cell.length_b   1.000
_cell.length_c   1.000
_cell.angle_alpha   90.00
_cell.angle_beta   90.00
_cell.angle_gamma   90.00
#
_symmetry.space_group_name_H-M   'P 1'
#
loop_
_entity.id
_entity.type
_entity.pdbx_description
1 polymer ?
#
loop_
_entity_poly.entity_id
_entity_poly.type
_entity_poly.pdbx_seq_one_letter_code
_entity_poly.pdbx_strand_id
1 'polypeptide(L)'
;TVRNVCFSKMIKSKADLNYYLEQDRLALGIKPTLKNKLTHDIWHFQIALRKLEYRKNTGKSVFSKIYAVWLQLKVRKLGRKLGFSIPANVFGPGLSIAHAGIIVINKKCKIGANCRIHVCVNIGGGLSKKGNAPMIGNDCYIGPGAKIYGDITLGDNTAIGANAVVNKSFDGNVTLGGIPAKVISDKGPLDILKKPRTEL
;
A
#
# COMPACT_ATOMS: atom_id res chain seq x y z
N THR A 1 0.11 -23.82 -7.12
CA THR A 1 0.75 -23.43 -5.84
C THR A 1 1.26 -22.03 -6.02
N VAL A 2 0.61 -21.02 -5.43
CA VAL A 2 1.04 -19.61 -5.51
C VAL A 2 2.45 -19.52 -4.91
N ARG A 3 3.41 -18.98 -5.66
CA ARG A 3 4.80 -18.81 -5.21
C ARG A 3 4.81 -17.92 -3.96
N ASN A 4 5.70 -18.23 -3.01
CA ASN A 4 5.85 -17.46 -1.77
C ASN A 4 6.12 -15.99 -2.10
N VAL A 5 5.19 -15.11 -1.72
CA VAL A 5 5.35 -13.66 -1.84
C VAL A 5 6.34 -13.20 -0.75
N CYS A 6 7.46 -12.61 -1.17
CA CYS A 6 8.42 -12.04 -0.25
C CYS A 6 7.99 -10.63 0.14
N PHE A 7 7.65 -10.43 1.42
CA PHE A 7 7.26 -9.12 1.93
C PHE A 7 8.46 -8.33 2.42
N SER A 8 8.45 -7.03 2.15
CA SER A 8 9.47 -6.10 2.64
C SER A 8 9.53 -6.11 4.16
N LYS A 9 10.75 -5.96 4.69
CA LYS A 9 11.00 -5.84 6.14
C LYS A 9 10.26 -4.63 6.71
N MET A 10 9.59 -4.77 7.85
CA MET A 10 8.97 -3.64 8.55
C MET A 10 10.00 -2.58 8.94
N ILE A 11 9.55 -1.32 9.04
CA ILE A 11 10.38 -0.19 9.50
C ILE A 11 10.80 -0.42 10.97
N LYS A 12 12.07 -0.74 11.21
CA LYS A 12 12.63 -1.02 12.55
C LYS A 12 13.81 -0.12 12.93
N SER A 13 14.28 0.70 12.00
CA SER A 13 15.39 1.64 12.21
C SER A 13 15.10 3.00 11.57
N LYS A 14 15.90 4.02 11.90
CA LYS A 14 15.83 5.32 11.22
C LYS A 14 16.25 5.20 9.75
N ALA A 15 17.17 4.30 9.44
CA ALA A 15 17.58 4.02 8.08
C ALA A 15 16.41 3.42 7.27
N ASP A 16 15.68 2.42 7.82
CA ASP A 16 14.49 1.88 7.17
C ASP A 16 13.43 2.98 6.93
N LEU A 17 13.20 3.86 7.92
CA LEU A 17 12.25 4.95 7.77
C LEU A 17 12.63 5.88 6.61
N ASN A 18 13.90 6.28 6.54
CA ASN A 18 14.39 7.16 5.47
C ASN A 18 14.27 6.46 4.10
N TYR A 19 14.60 5.17 4.01
CA TYR A 19 14.44 4.37 2.82
C TYR A 19 12.98 4.33 2.35
N TYR A 20 12.03 4.01 3.24
CA TYR A 20 10.60 3.97 2.91
C TYR A 20 10.08 5.33 2.43
N LEU A 21 10.47 6.42 3.11
CA LEU A 21 10.06 7.77 2.72
C LEU A 21 10.60 8.14 1.33
N GLU A 22 11.84 7.78 1.03
CA GLU A 22 12.43 8.07 -0.27
C GLU A 22 11.78 7.23 -1.37
N GLN A 23 11.55 5.93 -1.15
CA GLN A 23 10.86 5.07 -2.12
C GLN A 23 9.43 5.56 -2.40
N ASP A 24 8.67 5.93 -1.36
CA ASP A 24 7.32 6.47 -1.51
C ASP A 24 7.33 7.79 -2.29
N ARG A 25 8.31 8.68 -2.04
CA ARG A 25 8.47 9.94 -2.76
C ARG A 25 8.75 9.72 -4.25
N LEU A 26 9.64 8.79 -4.57
CA LEU A 26 10.00 8.41 -5.95
C LEU A 26 8.80 7.80 -6.68
N ALA A 27 8.07 6.88 -6.03
CA ALA A 27 6.88 6.24 -6.58
C ALA A 27 5.75 7.24 -6.87
N LEU A 28 5.61 8.29 -6.05
CA LEU A 28 4.69 9.41 -6.30
C LEU A 28 5.20 10.37 -7.39
N GLY A 29 6.49 10.32 -7.74
CA GLY A 29 7.11 11.26 -8.69
C GLY A 29 7.25 12.68 -8.13
N ILE A 30 7.34 12.84 -6.80
CA ILE A 30 7.41 14.13 -6.14
C ILE A 30 8.86 14.65 -6.13
N LYS A 31 9.07 15.84 -6.71
CA LYS A 31 10.35 16.55 -6.58
C LYS A 31 10.53 17.07 -5.15
N PRO A 32 11.76 17.07 -4.57
CA PRO A 32 12.02 17.50 -3.19
C PRO A 32 12.06 19.03 -3.06
N THR A 33 10.98 19.71 -3.47
CA THR A 33 10.83 21.17 -3.39
C THR A 33 10.09 21.58 -2.12
N LEU A 34 10.33 22.81 -1.62
CA LEU A 34 9.62 23.35 -0.46
C LEU A 34 8.12 23.43 -0.72
N LYS A 35 7.71 23.81 -1.94
CA LYS A 35 6.30 23.82 -2.35
C LYS A 35 5.64 22.46 -2.15
N ASN A 36 6.23 21.39 -2.66
CA ASN A 36 5.67 20.03 -2.52
C ASN A 36 5.63 19.56 -1.07
N LYS A 37 6.62 19.98 -0.25
CA LYS A 37 6.61 19.71 1.20
C LYS A 37 5.45 20.37 1.93
N LEU A 38 4.91 21.49 1.42
CA LEU A 38 3.85 22.25 2.09
C LEU A 38 2.45 21.93 1.54
N THR A 39 2.32 21.61 0.25
CA THR A 39 1.03 21.56 -0.42
C THR A 39 0.54 20.17 -0.83
N HIS A 40 1.39 19.13 -0.73
CA HIS A 40 1.02 17.80 -1.23
C HIS A 40 0.39 16.93 -0.13
N ASP A 41 -0.92 17.03 0.05
CA ASP A 41 -1.67 16.36 1.13
C ASP A 41 -1.45 14.83 1.20
N ILE A 42 -1.44 14.13 0.05
CA ILE A 42 -1.19 12.68 0.00
C ILE A 42 0.20 12.36 0.54
N TRP A 43 1.21 13.16 0.17
CA TRP A 43 2.57 12.98 0.68
C TRP A 43 2.65 13.22 2.20
N HIS A 44 1.93 14.21 2.71
CA HIS A 44 1.83 14.45 4.16
C HIS A 44 1.21 13.26 4.90
N PHE A 45 0.18 12.65 4.32
CA PHE A 45 -0.42 11.44 4.86
C PHE A 45 0.60 10.30 4.91
N GLN A 46 1.31 10.03 3.80
CA GLN A 46 2.31 8.95 3.74
C GLN A 46 3.46 9.18 4.71
N ILE A 47 4.00 10.41 4.81
CA ILE A 47 5.01 10.74 5.82
C ILE A 47 4.50 10.46 7.25
N ALA A 48 3.28 10.86 7.57
CA ALA A 48 2.71 10.63 8.89
C ALA A 48 2.51 9.13 9.16
N LEU A 49 2.05 8.37 8.15
CA LEU A 49 1.88 6.92 8.23
C LEU A 49 3.22 6.22 8.49
N ARG A 50 4.28 6.51 7.72
CA ARG A 50 5.61 5.89 7.88
C ARG A 50 6.26 6.22 9.22
N LYS A 51 6.11 7.47 9.70
CA LYS A 51 6.57 7.86 11.04
C LYS A 51 5.79 7.11 12.14
N LEU A 52 4.49 6.91 11.96
CA LEU A 52 3.67 6.12 12.89
C LEU A 52 4.12 4.66 12.92
N GLU A 53 4.36 4.04 11.76
CA GLU A 53 4.88 2.67 11.64
C GLU A 53 6.20 2.53 12.38
N TYR A 54 7.15 3.43 12.14
CA TYR A 54 8.42 3.45 12.85
C TYR A 54 8.24 3.50 14.36
N ARG A 55 7.40 4.42 14.85
CA ARG A 55 7.18 4.56 16.31
C ARG A 55 6.46 3.37 16.92
N LYS A 56 5.50 2.78 16.22
CA LYS A 56 4.82 1.55 16.67
C LYS A 56 5.77 0.36 16.75
N ASN A 57 6.72 0.27 15.82
CA ASN A 57 7.62 -0.88 15.72
C ASN A 57 8.86 -0.77 16.61
N THR A 58 9.25 0.46 17.04
CA THR A 58 10.51 0.68 17.78
C THR A 58 10.33 1.38 19.14
N GLY A 59 9.20 2.05 19.35
CA GLY A 59 9.01 2.93 20.51
C GLY A 59 8.78 2.17 21.81
N LYS A 60 9.79 2.16 22.70
CA LYS A 60 9.74 1.54 24.03
C LYS A 60 9.41 2.55 25.13
N SER A 61 9.87 3.81 25.02
CA SER A 61 9.69 4.83 26.06
C SER A 61 8.27 5.41 26.09
N VAL A 62 7.86 5.97 27.23
CA VAL A 62 6.56 6.63 27.41
C VAL A 62 6.41 7.79 26.43
N PHE A 63 7.43 8.62 26.25
CA PHE A 63 7.44 9.73 25.28
C PHE A 63 7.22 9.23 23.84
N SER A 64 7.84 8.10 23.48
CA SER A 64 7.64 7.49 22.16
C SER A 64 6.21 7.03 21.97
N LYS A 65 5.57 6.47 22.98
CA LYS A 65 4.16 6.04 22.95
C LYS A 65 3.22 7.24 22.80
N ILE A 66 3.44 8.32 23.56
CA ILE A 66 2.67 9.58 23.46
C ILE A 66 2.78 10.14 22.03
N TYR A 67 3.99 10.19 21.50
CA TYR A 67 4.22 10.67 20.13
C TYR A 67 3.55 9.76 19.08
N ALA A 68 3.52 8.43 19.29
CA ALA A 68 2.80 7.50 18.42
C ALA A 68 1.28 7.75 18.44
N VAL A 69 0.70 8.09 19.61
CA VAL A 69 -0.72 8.47 19.71
C VAL A 69 -0.99 9.76 18.91
N TRP A 70 -0.15 10.79 19.07
CA TRP A 70 -0.27 12.01 18.29
C TRP A 70 -0.19 11.75 16.78
N LEU A 71 0.77 10.93 16.34
CA LEU A 71 0.88 10.52 14.94
C LEU A 71 -0.37 9.75 14.47
N GLN A 72 -0.92 8.88 15.31
CA GLN A 72 -2.16 8.15 14.99
C GLN A 72 -3.34 9.12 14.77
N LEU A 73 -3.47 10.15 15.60
CA LEU A 73 -4.49 11.18 15.44
C LEU A 73 -4.27 12.00 14.16
N LYS A 74 -3.00 12.33 13.85
CA LYS A 74 -2.64 13.02 12.60
C LYS A 74 -2.97 12.19 11.36
N VAL A 75 -2.61 10.89 11.35
CA VAL A 75 -2.95 9.96 10.28
C VAL A 75 -4.47 9.85 10.10
N ARG A 76 -5.24 9.75 11.20
CA ARG A 76 -6.71 9.72 11.15
C ARG A 76 -7.29 11.02 10.60
N LYS A 77 -6.77 12.19 11.02
CA LYS A 77 -7.24 13.50 10.52
C LYS A 77 -7.01 13.64 9.02
N LEU A 78 -5.78 13.35 8.55
CA LEU A 78 -5.42 13.38 7.14
C LEU A 78 -6.19 12.33 6.34
N GLY A 79 -6.33 11.11 6.88
CA GLY A 79 -7.10 10.04 6.26
C GLY A 79 -8.56 10.44 6.04
N ARG A 80 -9.22 11.04 7.04
CA ARG A 80 -10.60 11.54 6.89
C ARG A 80 -10.71 12.64 5.82
N LYS A 81 -9.72 13.57 5.77
CA LYS A 81 -9.68 14.63 4.75
C LYS A 81 -9.55 14.04 3.34
N LEU A 82 -8.76 12.98 3.17
CA LEU A 82 -8.42 12.40 1.88
C LEU A 82 -9.30 11.20 1.47
N GLY A 83 -10.14 10.68 2.38
CA GLY A 83 -10.94 9.48 2.18
C GLY A 83 -10.18 8.17 2.44
N PHE A 84 -9.06 8.20 3.17
CA PHE A 84 -8.21 7.03 3.39
C PHE A 84 -8.46 6.34 4.72
N SER A 85 -8.72 5.04 4.68
CA SER A 85 -8.69 4.11 5.80
C SER A 85 -7.57 3.08 5.57
N ILE A 86 -6.33 3.54 5.70
CA ILE A 86 -5.12 2.75 5.48
C ILE A 86 -4.41 2.53 6.82
N PRO A 87 -4.37 1.30 7.34
CA PRO A 87 -3.69 0.98 8.60
C PRO A 87 -2.16 0.98 8.45
N ALA A 88 -1.46 1.17 9.56
CA ALA A 88 -0.02 1.04 9.63
C ALA A 88 0.46 -0.41 9.38
N ASN A 89 1.66 -0.57 8.83
CA ASN A 89 2.32 -1.86 8.55
C ASN A 89 1.60 -2.75 7.53
N VAL A 90 0.86 -2.16 6.62
CA VAL A 90 0.17 -2.88 5.54
C VAL A 90 0.98 -2.86 4.26
N PHE A 91 1.55 -1.71 3.87
CA PHE A 91 2.27 -1.54 2.61
C PHE A 91 3.79 -1.57 2.80
N GLY A 92 4.48 -2.25 1.88
CA GLY A 92 5.91 -2.14 1.70
C GLY A 92 6.36 -0.73 1.24
N PRO A 93 7.67 -0.51 0.98
CA PRO A 93 8.19 0.76 0.48
C PRO A 93 7.72 1.02 -0.96
N GLY A 94 7.66 2.27 -1.37
CA GLY A 94 7.22 2.64 -2.72
C GLY A 94 5.71 2.68 -2.89
N LEU A 95 4.96 2.97 -1.82
CA LEU A 95 3.52 3.20 -1.93
C LEU A 95 3.24 4.43 -2.79
N SER A 96 2.45 4.26 -3.84
CA SER A 96 1.99 5.34 -4.74
C SER A 96 0.46 5.45 -4.69
N ILE A 97 -0.08 6.38 -3.90
CA ILE A 97 -1.51 6.68 -3.91
C ILE A 97 -1.77 7.72 -5.00
N ALA A 98 -2.52 7.34 -6.03
CA ALA A 98 -2.68 8.15 -7.23
C ALA A 98 -3.46 9.45 -7.02
N HIS A 99 -4.58 9.38 -6.29
CA HIS A 99 -5.50 10.50 -6.06
C HIS A 99 -6.14 10.42 -4.69
N ALA A 100 -6.61 11.56 -4.17
CA ALA A 100 -7.50 11.59 -3.00
C ALA A 100 -8.87 10.99 -3.37
N GLY A 101 -9.46 10.25 -2.44
CA GLY A 101 -10.74 9.56 -2.61
C GLY A 101 -10.80 8.30 -1.74
N ILE A 102 -11.92 7.62 -1.72
CA ILE A 102 -12.18 6.52 -0.80
C ILE A 102 -11.21 5.35 -1.07
N ILE A 103 -10.38 5.01 -0.08
CA ILE A 103 -9.53 3.79 -0.06
C ILE A 103 -9.68 3.13 1.30
N VAL A 104 -10.14 1.88 1.32
CA VAL A 104 -10.36 1.12 2.57
C VAL A 104 -9.57 -0.18 2.56
N ILE A 105 -8.66 -0.33 3.50
CA ILE A 105 -7.76 -1.49 3.60
C ILE A 105 -7.93 -2.15 4.97
N ASN A 106 -8.07 -3.46 4.99
CA ASN A 106 -8.09 -4.24 6.24
C ASN A 106 -6.69 -4.28 6.88
N LYS A 107 -6.61 -4.14 8.20
CA LYS A 107 -5.36 -4.13 8.98
C LYS A 107 -4.53 -5.42 8.88
N LYS A 108 -5.13 -6.53 8.47
CA LYS A 108 -4.46 -7.83 8.31
C LYS A 108 -3.86 -8.01 6.90
N CYS A 109 -4.18 -7.12 5.95
CA CYS A 109 -3.58 -7.18 4.62
C CYS A 109 -2.06 -7.01 4.69
N LYS A 110 -1.38 -7.67 3.76
CA LYS A 110 0.05 -7.46 3.50
C LYS A 110 0.21 -7.16 2.02
N ILE A 111 0.80 -6.03 1.71
CA ILE A 111 1.00 -5.54 0.34
C ILE A 111 2.48 -5.23 0.19
N GLY A 112 3.09 -5.75 -0.85
CA GLY A 112 4.52 -5.66 -1.10
C GLY A 112 5.00 -4.26 -1.46
N ALA A 113 6.22 -4.19 -1.96
CA ALA A 113 6.86 -2.95 -2.38
C ALA A 113 6.29 -2.45 -3.71
N ASN A 114 6.47 -1.14 -3.98
CA ASN A 114 6.17 -0.50 -5.26
C ASN A 114 4.72 -0.74 -5.74
N CYS A 115 3.77 -0.63 -4.82
CA CYS A 115 2.34 -0.76 -5.12
C CYS A 115 1.72 0.61 -5.45
N ARG A 116 1.09 0.70 -6.65
CA ARG A 116 0.27 1.85 -7.02
C ARG A 116 -1.20 1.53 -6.79
N ILE A 117 -1.89 2.40 -6.04
CA ILE A 117 -3.30 2.22 -5.70
C ILE A 117 -4.12 3.45 -6.08
N HIS A 118 -5.30 3.22 -6.60
CA HIS A 118 -6.24 4.24 -7.04
C HIS A 118 -7.43 4.38 -6.09
N VAL A 119 -8.29 5.34 -6.40
CA VAL A 119 -9.50 5.67 -5.63
C VAL A 119 -10.55 4.55 -5.68
N CYS A 120 -11.47 4.54 -4.73
CA CYS A 120 -12.58 3.61 -4.60
C CYS A 120 -12.17 2.14 -4.44
N VAL A 121 -10.89 1.90 -4.08
CA VAL A 121 -10.37 0.55 -3.81
C VAL A 121 -10.78 0.09 -2.42
N ASN A 122 -11.21 -1.18 -2.34
CA ASN A 122 -11.51 -1.85 -1.07
C ASN A 122 -10.74 -3.17 -1.00
N ILE A 123 -9.92 -3.36 0.04
CA ILE A 123 -9.21 -4.62 0.28
C ILE A 123 -9.61 -5.14 1.65
N GLY A 124 -10.39 -6.22 1.67
CA GLY A 124 -11.03 -6.74 2.87
C GLY A 124 -10.76 -8.21 3.14
N GLY A 125 -10.94 -8.62 4.40
CA GLY A 125 -10.94 -10.04 4.78
C GLY A 125 -12.17 -10.77 4.26
N GLY A 126 -12.05 -12.10 4.16
CA GLY A 126 -13.20 -12.96 3.87
C GLY A 126 -14.10 -13.19 5.09
N LEU A 127 -15.25 -13.80 4.86
CA LEU A 127 -16.22 -14.18 5.89
C LEU A 127 -15.80 -15.41 6.71
N SER A 128 -14.60 -15.97 6.46
CA SER A 128 -14.11 -17.15 7.18
C SER A 128 -13.82 -16.83 8.66
N LYS A 129 -14.07 -17.82 9.55
CA LYS A 129 -13.75 -17.70 10.99
C LYS A 129 -12.27 -17.40 11.27
N LYS A 130 -11.35 -17.74 10.37
CA LYS A 130 -9.92 -17.44 10.48
C LYS A 130 -9.61 -15.95 10.28
N GLY A 131 -10.54 -15.19 9.62
CA GLY A 131 -10.44 -13.75 9.45
C GLY A 131 -9.15 -13.29 8.77
N ASN A 132 -8.61 -14.08 7.84
CA ASN A 132 -7.47 -13.73 7.02
C ASN A 132 -7.85 -12.64 6.01
N ALA A 133 -6.86 -11.95 5.48
CA ALA A 133 -7.03 -10.87 4.52
C ALA A 133 -6.02 -11.03 3.38
N PRO A 134 -6.28 -10.40 2.22
CA PRO A 134 -5.45 -10.54 1.05
C PRO A 134 -3.96 -10.26 1.28
N MET A 135 -3.12 -11.09 0.67
CA MET A 135 -1.69 -10.89 0.52
C MET A 135 -1.40 -10.52 -0.94
N ILE A 136 -0.75 -9.38 -1.17
CA ILE A 136 -0.49 -8.85 -2.52
C ILE A 136 1.01 -8.64 -2.66
N GLY A 137 1.59 -9.15 -3.72
CA GLY A 137 3.02 -9.10 -3.99
C GLY A 137 3.57 -7.70 -4.28
N ASN A 138 4.80 -7.67 -4.78
CA ASN A 138 5.50 -6.45 -5.17
C ASN A 138 5.08 -6.00 -6.58
N ASP A 139 5.39 -4.75 -6.93
CA ASP A 139 5.19 -4.21 -8.28
C ASP A 139 3.75 -4.35 -8.77
N CYS A 140 2.77 -4.11 -7.89
CA CYS A 140 1.36 -4.27 -8.21
C CYS A 140 0.66 -2.95 -8.52
N TYR A 141 -0.26 -2.98 -9.47
CA TYR A 141 -1.15 -1.88 -9.83
C TYR A 141 -2.58 -2.23 -9.47
N ILE A 142 -3.22 -1.42 -8.64
CA ILE A 142 -4.61 -1.62 -8.22
C ILE A 142 -5.46 -0.48 -8.79
N GLY A 143 -6.19 -0.81 -9.85
CA GLY A 143 -7.02 0.12 -10.60
C GLY A 143 -8.18 0.69 -9.79
N PRO A 144 -8.77 1.82 -10.25
CA PRO A 144 -9.85 2.49 -9.54
C PRO A 144 -11.08 1.57 -9.39
N GLY A 145 -11.69 1.60 -8.22
CA GLY A 145 -12.89 0.80 -7.94
C GLY A 145 -12.66 -0.68 -7.68
N ALA A 146 -11.44 -1.20 -7.76
CA ALA A 146 -11.16 -2.62 -7.53
C ALA A 146 -11.58 -3.08 -6.12
N LYS A 147 -12.18 -4.27 -6.02
CA LYS A 147 -12.59 -4.93 -4.79
C LYS A 147 -11.81 -6.24 -4.65
N ILE A 148 -11.02 -6.35 -3.59
CA ILE A 148 -10.16 -7.51 -3.35
C ILE A 148 -10.52 -8.06 -1.99
N TYR A 149 -10.95 -9.32 -1.89
CA TYR A 149 -11.37 -9.86 -0.61
C TYR A 149 -11.13 -11.36 -0.48
N GLY A 150 -11.02 -11.80 0.76
CA GLY A 150 -10.83 -13.21 1.11
C GLY A 150 -9.43 -13.53 1.60
N ASP A 151 -9.21 -14.80 1.89
CA ASP A 151 -7.90 -15.38 2.20
C ASP A 151 -7.21 -15.76 0.89
N ILE A 152 -6.73 -14.76 0.18
CA ILE A 152 -6.17 -14.91 -1.17
C ILE A 152 -4.77 -14.32 -1.26
N THR A 153 -4.00 -14.82 -2.20
CA THR A 153 -2.66 -14.30 -2.53
C THR A 153 -2.60 -13.90 -4.01
N LEU A 154 -2.11 -12.71 -4.26
CA LEU A 154 -1.78 -12.22 -5.59
C LEU A 154 -0.25 -12.12 -5.69
N GLY A 155 0.32 -12.74 -6.73
CA GLY A 155 1.76 -12.73 -6.95
C GLY A 155 2.29 -11.36 -7.36
N ASP A 156 3.62 -11.24 -7.44
CA ASP A 156 4.31 -10.03 -7.87
C ASP A 156 3.92 -9.64 -9.30
N ASN A 157 4.06 -8.35 -9.63
CA ASN A 157 3.78 -7.83 -10.97
C ASN A 157 2.34 -8.13 -11.45
N THR A 158 1.36 -7.90 -10.56
CA THR A 158 -0.06 -8.08 -10.87
C THR A 158 -0.73 -6.72 -11.09
N ALA A 159 -1.39 -6.55 -12.24
CA ALA A 159 -2.29 -5.43 -12.49
C ALA A 159 -3.73 -5.85 -12.23
N ILE A 160 -4.50 -5.00 -11.56
CA ILE A 160 -5.94 -5.20 -11.34
C ILE A 160 -6.66 -4.06 -12.04
N GLY A 161 -7.49 -4.41 -13.02
CA GLY A 161 -8.27 -3.47 -13.82
C GLY A 161 -9.32 -2.71 -12.99
N ALA A 162 -9.81 -1.62 -13.55
CA ALA A 162 -10.86 -0.83 -12.93
C ALA A 162 -12.12 -1.66 -12.64
N ASN A 163 -12.70 -1.47 -11.45
CA ASN A 163 -13.92 -2.15 -10.98
C ASN A 163 -13.85 -3.69 -10.97
N ALA A 164 -12.66 -4.28 -11.08
CA ALA A 164 -12.53 -5.74 -10.98
C ALA A 164 -12.81 -6.23 -9.55
N VAL A 165 -13.43 -7.40 -9.44
CA VAL A 165 -13.74 -8.07 -8.16
C VAL A 165 -12.92 -9.33 -8.03
N VAL A 166 -11.86 -9.26 -7.20
CA VAL A 166 -10.88 -10.34 -7.02
C VAL A 166 -11.17 -11.09 -5.73
N ASN A 167 -11.56 -12.36 -5.86
CA ASN A 167 -11.96 -13.23 -4.74
C ASN A 167 -11.25 -14.59 -4.72
N LYS A 168 -10.22 -14.76 -5.55
CA LYS A 168 -9.37 -15.95 -5.60
C LYS A 168 -7.92 -15.57 -5.84
N SER A 169 -7.00 -16.49 -5.53
CA SER A 169 -5.57 -16.29 -5.72
C SER A 169 -5.18 -16.36 -7.19
N PHE A 170 -4.14 -15.61 -7.55
CA PHE A 170 -3.52 -15.63 -8.88
C PHE A 170 -2.00 -15.57 -8.74
N ASP A 171 -1.30 -16.27 -9.64
CA ASP A 171 0.12 -16.10 -9.81
C ASP A 171 0.43 -14.69 -10.37
N GLY A 172 1.66 -14.23 -10.20
CA GLY A 172 2.08 -12.92 -10.70
C GLY A 172 2.23 -12.82 -12.22
N ASN A 173 2.72 -11.67 -12.68
CA ASN A 173 2.95 -11.34 -14.10
C ASN A 173 1.68 -11.36 -14.96
N VAL A 174 0.54 -10.93 -14.40
CA VAL A 174 -0.75 -10.94 -15.08
C VAL A 174 -1.50 -9.63 -14.90
N THR A 175 -2.45 -9.39 -15.81
CA THR A 175 -3.50 -8.39 -15.64
C THR A 175 -4.84 -9.08 -15.40
N LEU A 176 -5.53 -8.67 -14.34
CA LEU A 176 -6.83 -9.19 -13.91
C LEU A 176 -7.93 -8.20 -14.23
N GLY A 177 -9.07 -8.68 -14.68
CA GLY A 177 -10.25 -7.84 -14.95
C GLY A 177 -11.55 -8.62 -14.82
N GLY A 178 -12.67 -7.91 -14.66
CA GLY A 178 -14.01 -8.48 -14.63
C GLY A 178 -14.57 -8.78 -13.23
N ILE A 179 -15.81 -9.27 -13.18
CA ILE A 179 -16.61 -9.62 -11.99
C ILE A 179 -17.25 -11.00 -12.20
N PRO A 180 -16.73 -12.08 -11.56
CA PRO A 180 -15.45 -12.17 -10.83
C PRO A 180 -14.23 -12.00 -11.76
N ALA A 181 -13.13 -11.54 -11.20
CA ALA A 181 -11.92 -11.27 -11.97
C ALA A 181 -11.31 -12.54 -12.56
N LYS A 182 -10.82 -12.39 -13.80
CA LYS A 182 -10.09 -13.42 -14.57
C LYS A 182 -8.81 -12.78 -15.13
N VAL A 183 -7.87 -13.62 -15.54
CA VAL A 183 -6.70 -13.15 -16.30
C VAL A 183 -7.18 -12.67 -17.67
N ILE A 184 -6.86 -11.41 -17.99
CA ILE A 184 -7.16 -10.79 -19.30
C ILE A 184 -5.90 -10.49 -20.10
N SER A 185 -4.72 -10.63 -19.48
CA SER A 185 -3.41 -10.51 -20.13
C SER A 185 -2.33 -11.21 -19.29
N ASP A 186 -1.38 -11.84 -19.97
CA ASP A 186 -0.18 -12.44 -19.37
C ASP A 186 0.96 -11.44 -19.17
N LYS A 187 0.63 -10.15 -19.09
CA LYS A 187 1.56 -9.04 -18.79
C LYS A 187 1.09 -8.31 -17.54
N GLY A 188 2.01 -8.02 -16.64
CA GLY A 188 1.78 -7.20 -15.47
C GLY A 188 2.05 -5.71 -15.74
N PRO A 189 2.00 -4.86 -14.70
CA PRO A 189 2.06 -3.40 -14.81
C PRO A 189 3.47 -2.82 -14.85
N LEU A 190 4.55 -3.59 -14.98
CA LEU A 190 5.92 -3.11 -14.83
C LEU A 190 6.27 -1.92 -15.73
N ASP A 191 5.69 -1.85 -16.92
CA ASP A 191 5.92 -0.74 -17.87
C ASP A 191 5.18 0.54 -17.49
N ILE A 192 4.17 0.46 -16.61
CA ILE A 192 3.31 1.57 -16.18
C ILE A 192 3.77 2.14 -14.84
N LEU A 193 4.39 1.31 -14.00
CA LEU A 193 4.85 1.71 -12.68
C LEU A 193 6.13 2.54 -12.79
N LYS A 194 6.14 3.72 -12.17
CA LYS A 194 7.38 4.46 -11.95
C LYS A 194 8.22 3.68 -10.96
N LYS A 195 9.17 2.90 -11.47
CA LYS A 195 10.12 2.20 -10.60
C LYS A 195 10.97 3.24 -9.87
N PRO A 196 11.07 3.17 -8.54
CA PRO A 196 12.15 3.83 -7.85
C PRO A 196 13.45 3.28 -8.46
N ARG A 197 14.36 4.12 -8.92
CA ARG A 197 15.69 3.67 -9.34
C ARG A 197 16.38 3.11 -8.11
N THR A 198 16.41 1.81 -7.99
CA THR A 198 17.29 1.09 -7.07
C THR A 198 18.64 0.98 -7.73
N GLU A 199 19.43 2.05 -7.71
CA GLU A 199 20.87 1.93 -7.69
C GLU A 199 21.26 1.82 -6.20
N LEU A 200 21.56 0.60 -5.78
CA LEU A 200 22.39 0.32 -4.61
C LEU A 200 23.84 0.34 -5.06
#